data_c819fd129e262a66e0b2b74ec7a54647
#
_entry.id   c819fd129e262a66e0b2b74ec7a54647
#
_cell.length_a   1.000
_cell.length_b   1.000
_cell.length_c   1.000
_cell.angle_alpha   90.00
_cell.angle_beta   90.00
_cell.angle_gamma   90.00
#
_symmetry.space_group_name_H-M   'P 1'
#
loop_
_entity.id
_entity.type
_entity.pdbx_description
1 polymer ?
#
loop_
_entity_poly.entity_id
_entity_poly.type
_entity_poly.pdbx_seq_one_letter_code
_entity_poly.pdbx_strand_id
1 'polypeptide(L)'
;MTAHKTFHSIALFLFISSFIVGAAYAGQDPAAPAVPSVISVTPLGTVQQNKVIYGRDGTFSALIDGKSVWTFGDTPMSVPGVLGNYWDDNSLSWTTNLDASKGIDLNHDLLDSTGAPAEFLPYLPWEREYNYEHDNNHCTVKPCGAEFAMWDGPVINDTARNRVLFYYYELYRGVPGMNGWDTVGAGIAVYTPETGITRPIENPGSRTPTLMWGSKDEDFNSGALVVDDVLYSYGCVGGFLVDNCQVARVPLADALDITKWTYYAGNDTWSTNPTDAVTIFQGGAAANQVFYNAYLGVYMNIYNPALNNDMYFIVSQTPWGPWSKPTLLFKGETPYKGSVNYTGQAHAEFAQGNGQTQYATYAHPTGFLREDLPLVQVVFGK
;
A
#
# COMPACT_ATOMS: atom_id res chain seq x y z
N MET A 1 22.95 -25.69 -32.91
CA MET A 1 24.05 -25.12 -32.12
C MET A 1 23.48 -24.68 -30.80
N THR A 2 23.75 -25.47 -29.77
CA THR A 2 23.19 -25.36 -28.41
C THR A 2 24.07 -24.43 -27.59
N ALA A 3 23.54 -23.31 -27.14
CA ALA A 3 24.24 -22.43 -26.21
C ALA A 3 23.80 -22.75 -24.77
N HIS A 4 24.70 -23.34 -24.01
CA HIS A 4 24.59 -23.49 -22.56
C HIS A 4 24.79 -22.14 -21.87
N LYS A 5 23.79 -21.70 -21.13
CA LYS A 5 23.95 -20.59 -20.18
C LYS A 5 24.33 -21.17 -18.81
N THR A 6 25.54 -20.87 -18.40
CA THR A 6 26.11 -21.21 -17.11
C THR A 6 25.61 -20.21 -16.05
N PHE A 7 24.86 -20.68 -15.06
CA PHE A 7 24.50 -19.92 -13.88
C PHE A 7 25.72 -19.83 -12.94
N HIS A 8 26.17 -18.64 -12.64
CA HIS A 8 27.15 -18.38 -11.59
C HIS A 8 26.43 -18.15 -10.26
N SER A 9 26.63 -19.09 -9.34
CA SER A 9 26.22 -18.92 -7.93
C SER A 9 27.08 -17.86 -7.26
N ILE A 10 26.48 -16.77 -6.80
CA ILE A 10 27.14 -15.77 -5.96
C ILE A 10 27.00 -16.24 -4.52
N ALA A 11 28.12 -16.61 -3.91
CA ALA A 11 28.22 -16.91 -2.49
C ALA A 11 28.20 -15.58 -1.70
N LEU A 12 27.20 -15.42 -0.85
CA LEU A 12 27.05 -14.26 0.05
C LEU A 12 27.90 -14.47 1.31
N PHE A 13 28.99 -13.71 1.47
CA PHE A 13 29.75 -13.66 2.71
C PHE A 13 29.06 -12.70 3.70
N LEU A 14 28.55 -13.28 4.79
CA LEU A 14 28.05 -12.55 5.95
C LEU A 14 29.21 -11.95 6.76
N PHE A 15 29.34 -10.64 6.78
CA PHE A 15 30.09 -9.92 7.82
C PHE A 15 29.09 -9.41 8.88
N ILE A 16 29.09 -10.07 10.04
CA ILE A 16 28.37 -9.61 11.23
C ILE A 16 29.25 -8.60 11.95
N SER A 17 28.92 -7.33 11.84
CA SER A 17 29.49 -6.30 12.71
C SER A 17 28.40 -5.83 13.68
N SER A 18 28.48 -6.32 14.92
CA SER A 18 27.59 -5.91 16.01
C SER A 18 27.99 -4.51 16.49
N PHE A 19 27.23 -3.49 16.13
CA PHE A 19 27.26 -2.21 16.83
C PHE A 19 25.99 -2.07 17.67
N ILE A 20 26.13 -2.29 18.98
CA ILE A 20 25.13 -1.91 19.97
C ILE A 20 25.35 -0.42 20.25
N VAL A 21 24.51 0.44 19.71
CA VAL A 21 24.38 1.83 20.17
C VAL A 21 23.11 1.89 21.03
N GLY A 22 23.31 1.82 22.34
CA GLY A 22 22.25 2.09 23.30
C GLY A 22 22.01 3.60 23.38
N ALA A 23 20.93 4.10 22.79
CA ALA A 23 20.41 5.43 23.09
C ALA A 23 19.50 5.33 24.31
N ALA A 24 19.90 5.95 25.41
CA ALA A 24 19.07 6.10 26.60
C ALA A 24 17.99 7.16 26.32
N TYR A 25 16.74 6.71 26.16
CA TYR A 25 15.57 7.58 26.17
C TYR A 25 15.19 7.90 27.59
N ALA A 26 15.41 9.13 28.04
CA ALA A 26 14.91 9.69 29.28
C ALA A 26 13.80 10.70 28.94
N GLY A 27 12.59 10.22 28.85
CA GLY A 27 11.35 10.96 28.81
C GLY A 27 10.24 9.93 29.02
N GLN A 28 9.38 10.10 30.02
CA GLN A 28 8.21 9.23 30.17
C GLN A 28 7.20 9.60 29.08
N ASP A 29 7.35 9.01 27.89
CA ASP A 29 6.25 8.97 26.92
C ASP A 29 5.03 8.31 27.57
N PRO A 30 3.80 8.77 27.28
CA PRO A 30 2.62 8.07 27.73
C PRO A 30 2.74 6.59 27.35
N ALA A 31 2.49 5.69 28.29
CA ALA A 31 2.62 4.26 28.03
C ALA A 31 1.69 3.84 26.89
N ALA A 32 2.19 3.03 25.98
CA ALA A 32 1.34 2.41 24.97
C ALA A 32 0.17 1.66 25.64
N PRO A 33 -1.02 1.61 25.00
CA PRO A 33 -2.18 0.92 25.58
C PRO A 33 -1.90 -0.57 25.75
N ALA A 34 -2.68 -1.21 26.65
CA ALA A 34 -2.65 -2.65 26.78
C ALA A 34 -3.04 -3.30 25.46
N VAL A 35 -2.31 -4.34 25.07
CA VAL A 35 -2.59 -5.10 23.86
C VAL A 35 -3.86 -5.93 24.07
N PRO A 36 -4.90 -5.80 23.22
CA PRO A 36 -6.12 -6.57 23.34
C PRO A 36 -5.87 -8.07 23.12
N SER A 37 -6.75 -8.90 23.70
CA SER A 37 -6.70 -10.34 23.46
C SER A 37 -7.29 -10.69 22.09
N VAL A 38 -6.75 -11.74 21.44
CA VAL A 38 -7.34 -12.36 20.26
C VAL A 38 -8.18 -13.56 20.72
N ILE A 39 -9.49 -13.50 20.52
CA ILE A 39 -10.43 -14.56 20.94
C ILE A 39 -10.42 -15.70 19.92
N SER A 40 -10.48 -15.37 18.63
CA SER A 40 -10.45 -16.36 17.55
C SER A 40 -9.88 -15.80 16.27
N VAL A 41 -9.32 -16.70 15.48
CA VAL A 41 -8.85 -16.46 14.11
C VAL A 41 -9.45 -17.55 13.23
N THR A 42 -10.19 -17.17 12.18
CA THR A 42 -10.90 -18.10 11.31
C THR A 42 -10.58 -17.79 9.85
N PRO A 43 -9.87 -18.67 9.13
CA PRO A 43 -9.71 -18.54 7.68
C PRO A 43 -11.08 -18.66 6.98
N LEU A 44 -11.33 -17.78 6.01
CA LEU A 44 -12.58 -17.76 5.22
C LEU A 44 -12.34 -18.09 3.73
N GLY A 45 -11.18 -18.63 3.39
CA GLY A 45 -10.73 -18.87 2.02
C GLY A 45 -10.06 -17.63 1.42
N THR A 46 -10.17 -17.46 0.12
CA THR A 46 -9.59 -16.34 -0.62
C THR A 46 -10.67 -15.38 -1.10
N VAL A 47 -10.32 -14.09 -1.19
CA VAL A 47 -11.16 -13.07 -1.85
C VAL A 47 -11.38 -13.50 -3.29
N GLN A 48 -12.65 -13.57 -3.71
CA GLN A 48 -13.00 -13.92 -5.08
C GLN A 48 -12.76 -12.72 -5.99
N GLN A 49 -12.10 -12.95 -7.11
CA GLN A 49 -11.74 -11.95 -8.10
C GLN A 49 -12.17 -12.40 -9.51
N ASN A 50 -12.10 -11.49 -10.47
CA ASN A 50 -12.34 -11.79 -11.86
C ASN A 50 -11.40 -12.92 -12.35
N LYS A 51 -11.96 -13.94 -12.99
CA LYS A 51 -11.22 -15.14 -13.43
C LYS A 51 -10.14 -14.87 -14.47
N VAL A 52 -10.18 -13.72 -15.14
CA VAL A 52 -9.14 -13.35 -16.11
C VAL A 52 -7.88 -12.84 -15.42
N ILE A 53 -7.92 -12.50 -14.13
CA ILE A 53 -6.81 -12.02 -13.33
C ILE A 53 -6.04 -13.23 -12.78
N TYR A 54 -4.73 -13.23 -12.97
CA TYR A 54 -3.83 -14.26 -12.42
C TYR A 54 -3.38 -13.96 -11.00
N GLY A 55 -3.34 -12.70 -10.62
CA GLY A 55 -2.93 -12.19 -9.34
C GLY A 55 -2.97 -10.67 -9.36
N ARG A 56 -2.84 -10.06 -8.20
CA ARG A 56 -2.75 -8.61 -8.03
C ARG A 56 -1.78 -8.29 -6.91
N ASP A 57 -0.85 -7.42 -7.25
CA ASP A 57 0.12 -6.88 -6.30
C ASP A 57 -0.52 -5.78 -5.47
N GLY A 58 -0.12 -5.68 -4.21
CA GLY A 58 -0.66 -4.67 -3.32
C GLY A 58 -2.13 -4.94 -2.94
N THR A 59 -2.67 -4.11 -2.14
CA THR A 59 -4.12 -3.84 -2.03
C THR A 59 -4.37 -2.77 -0.98
N PHE A 60 -5.26 -1.84 -1.27
CA PHE A 60 -5.87 -0.96 -0.28
C PHE A 60 -7.38 -0.95 -0.50
N SER A 61 -8.14 -0.67 0.55
CA SER A 61 -9.60 -0.59 0.41
C SER A 61 -10.19 0.54 1.25
N ALA A 62 -11.34 1.04 0.79
CA ALA A 62 -12.11 2.03 1.54
C ALA A 62 -13.61 1.91 1.24
N LEU A 63 -14.43 2.37 2.18
CA LEU A 63 -15.87 2.54 1.97
C LEU A 63 -16.13 3.83 1.18
N ILE A 64 -16.65 3.70 -0.05
CA ILE A 64 -17.00 4.81 -0.92
C ILE A 64 -18.42 4.60 -1.41
N ASP A 65 -19.33 5.52 -1.09
CA ASP A 65 -20.73 5.50 -1.54
C ASP A 65 -21.43 4.15 -1.33
N GLY A 66 -21.20 3.54 -0.16
CA GLY A 66 -21.80 2.24 0.20
C GLY A 66 -21.17 1.03 -0.47
N LYS A 67 -20.03 1.18 -1.12
CA LYS A 67 -19.24 0.11 -1.74
C LYS A 67 -17.89 0.00 -1.03
N SER A 68 -17.39 -1.22 -0.85
CA SER A 68 -15.98 -1.43 -0.57
C SER A 68 -15.23 -1.37 -1.90
N VAL A 69 -14.42 -0.33 -2.09
CA VAL A 69 -13.59 -0.11 -3.29
C VAL A 69 -12.17 -0.52 -2.96
N TRP A 70 -11.57 -1.31 -3.84
CA TRP A 70 -10.25 -1.90 -3.70
C TRP A 70 -9.36 -1.44 -4.84
N THR A 71 -8.15 -1.02 -4.50
CA THR A 71 -7.10 -0.71 -5.46
C THR A 71 -5.99 -1.74 -5.38
N PHE A 72 -5.29 -1.93 -6.48
CA PHE A 72 -4.22 -2.90 -6.63
C PHE A 72 -3.12 -2.31 -7.53
N GLY A 73 -1.90 -2.77 -7.34
CA GLY A 73 -0.77 -2.55 -8.22
C GLY A 73 -0.78 -3.50 -9.42
N ASP A 74 0.38 -4.04 -9.75
CA ASP A 74 0.58 -4.93 -10.90
C ASP A 74 -0.51 -6.01 -10.99
N THR A 75 -1.13 -6.09 -12.16
CA THR A 75 -2.31 -6.94 -12.42
C THR A 75 -2.10 -7.77 -13.69
N PRO A 76 -1.41 -8.92 -13.61
CA PRO A 76 -1.29 -9.85 -14.74
C PRO A 76 -2.63 -10.53 -15.06
N MET A 77 -2.93 -10.65 -16.37
CA MET A 77 -4.22 -11.13 -16.88
C MET A 77 -4.07 -12.24 -17.92
N SER A 78 -5.14 -13.03 -18.12
CA SER A 78 -5.23 -14.06 -19.16
C SER A 78 -5.78 -13.55 -20.48
N VAL A 79 -6.30 -12.32 -20.52
CA VAL A 79 -6.86 -11.64 -21.69
C VAL A 79 -6.10 -10.34 -21.91
N PRO A 80 -5.93 -9.89 -23.16
CA PRO A 80 -5.27 -8.62 -23.42
C PRO A 80 -6.20 -7.45 -23.14
N GLY A 81 -5.65 -6.37 -22.59
CA GLY A 81 -6.29 -5.06 -22.52
C GLY A 81 -6.35 -4.37 -23.90
N VAL A 82 -6.90 -3.15 -23.91
CA VAL A 82 -7.14 -2.36 -25.13
C VAL A 82 -5.86 -2.08 -25.95
N LEU A 83 -4.70 -2.04 -25.30
CA LEU A 83 -3.40 -1.87 -25.98
C LEU A 83 -2.72 -3.19 -26.37
N GLY A 84 -3.39 -4.33 -26.12
CA GLY A 84 -2.84 -5.67 -26.39
C GLY A 84 -1.91 -6.21 -25.34
N ASN A 85 -1.73 -5.52 -24.21
CA ASN A 85 -0.96 -5.93 -23.04
C ASN A 85 -1.75 -6.95 -22.20
N TYR A 86 -1.03 -7.84 -21.52
CA TYR A 86 -1.57 -8.82 -20.57
C TYR A 86 -1.24 -8.45 -19.13
N TRP A 87 -0.99 -7.17 -18.89
CA TRP A 87 -0.52 -6.63 -17.64
C TRP A 87 -0.93 -5.16 -17.53
N ASP A 88 -1.56 -4.80 -16.43
CA ASP A 88 -1.80 -3.42 -16.03
C ASP A 88 -0.97 -3.09 -14.80
N ASP A 89 -0.49 -1.87 -14.68
CA ASP A 89 0.32 -1.39 -13.56
C ASP A 89 -0.51 -1.11 -12.31
N ASN A 90 -1.81 -0.95 -12.49
CA ASN A 90 -2.77 -0.77 -11.42
C ASN A 90 -4.17 -1.18 -11.88
N SER A 91 -5.02 -1.55 -10.94
CA SER A 91 -6.43 -1.88 -11.23
C SER A 91 -7.34 -1.56 -10.05
N LEU A 92 -8.64 -1.50 -10.30
CA LEU A 92 -9.65 -1.16 -9.31
C LEU A 92 -10.86 -2.11 -9.41
N SER A 93 -11.29 -2.61 -8.24
CA SER A 93 -12.50 -3.44 -8.12
C SER A 93 -13.34 -2.95 -6.96
N TRP A 94 -14.60 -3.39 -6.91
CA TRP A 94 -15.47 -3.10 -5.77
C TRP A 94 -16.51 -4.19 -5.55
N THR A 95 -17.08 -4.17 -4.35
CA THR A 95 -18.28 -4.92 -4.01
C THR A 95 -19.27 -4.05 -3.23
N THR A 96 -20.56 -4.33 -3.40
CA THR A 96 -21.63 -3.71 -2.60
C THR A 96 -22.02 -4.56 -1.39
N ASN A 97 -21.53 -5.81 -1.31
CA ASN A 97 -21.75 -6.66 -0.16
C ASN A 97 -20.71 -6.34 0.92
N LEU A 98 -21.13 -5.72 2.00
CA LEU A 98 -20.29 -5.36 3.14
C LEU A 98 -20.30 -6.42 4.27
N ASP A 99 -20.89 -7.60 4.05
CA ASP A 99 -20.82 -8.74 4.96
C ASP A 99 -19.76 -9.75 4.49
N ALA A 100 -18.58 -9.68 5.08
CA ALA A 100 -17.46 -10.57 4.78
C ALA A 100 -17.51 -11.91 5.54
N SER A 101 -18.55 -12.18 6.36
CA SER A 101 -18.63 -13.39 7.21
C SER A 101 -18.64 -14.71 6.42
N LYS A 102 -18.97 -14.66 5.12
CA LYS A 102 -18.97 -15.80 4.20
C LYS A 102 -17.97 -15.67 3.05
N GLY A 103 -17.02 -14.75 3.17
CA GLY A 103 -16.08 -14.41 2.12
C GLY A 103 -16.34 -13.03 1.52
N ILE A 104 -15.39 -12.55 0.73
CA ILE A 104 -15.51 -11.33 -0.07
C ILE A 104 -15.47 -11.72 -1.54
N ASP A 105 -16.39 -11.16 -2.33
CA ASP A 105 -16.45 -11.31 -3.78
C ASP A 105 -16.37 -9.93 -4.43
N LEU A 106 -15.21 -9.65 -5.05
CA LEU A 106 -14.99 -8.45 -5.85
C LEU A 106 -15.56 -8.67 -7.25
N ASN A 107 -16.87 -8.59 -7.34
CA ASN A 107 -17.63 -8.94 -8.53
C ASN A 107 -17.80 -7.81 -9.54
N HIS A 108 -17.16 -6.68 -9.30
CA HIS A 108 -17.11 -5.52 -10.20
C HIS A 108 -15.68 -5.06 -10.35
N ASP A 109 -15.24 -4.85 -11.60
CA ASP A 109 -13.95 -4.25 -11.94
C ASP A 109 -14.16 -2.98 -12.76
N LEU A 110 -13.21 -2.06 -12.69
CA LEU A 110 -13.06 -1.06 -13.73
C LEU A 110 -12.59 -1.79 -14.99
N LEU A 111 -13.34 -1.66 -16.08
CA LEU A 111 -13.06 -2.37 -17.33
C LEU A 111 -12.76 -1.40 -18.46
N ASP A 112 -11.87 -1.81 -19.36
CA ASP A 112 -11.62 -1.14 -20.62
C ASP A 112 -12.69 -1.46 -21.68
N SER A 113 -12.52 -0.94 -22.89
CA SER A 113 -13.47 -1.17 -24.01
C SER A 113 -13.50 -2.62 -24.53
N THR A 114 -12.52 -3.44 -24.17
CA THR A 114 -12.46 -4.88 -24.51
C THR A 114 -13.17 -5.75 -23.46
N GLY A 115 -13.46 -5.17 -22.29
CA GLY A 115 -13.98 -5.88 -21.12
C GLY A 115 -12.91 -6.51 -20.24
N ALA A 116 -11.64 -6.20 -20.47
CA ALA A 116 -10.55 -6.54 -19.57
C ALA A 116 -10.48 -5.54 -18.40
N PRO A 117 -9.91 -5.91 -17.23
CA PRO A 117 -9.54 -4.94 -16.21
C PRO A 117 -8.75 -3.78 -16.81
N ALA A 118 -8.95 -2.58 -16.25
CA ALA A 118 -8.33 -1.36 -16.74
C ALA A 118 -7.60 -0.62 -15.63
N GLU A 119 -6.53 0.07 -16.01
CA GLU A 119 -5.85 1.00 -15.13
C GLU A 119 -6.77 2.15 -14.72
N PHE A 120 -6.76 2.48 -13.41
CA PHE A 120 -7.56 3.59 -12.89
C PHE A 120 -6.75 4.89 -12.74
N LEU A 121 -5.42 4.81 -12.59
CA LEU A 121 -4.53 5.97 -12.49
C LEU A 121 -4.16 6.47 -13.90
N PRO A 122 -4.51 7.72 -14.25
CA PRO A 122 -4.26 8.21 -15.61
C PRO A 122 -2.79 8.60 -15.81
N TYR A 123 -2.18 8.09 -16.86
CA TYR A 123 -0.87 8.57 -17.31
C TYR A 123 -0.95 10.01 -17.85
N LEU A 124 0.07 10.80 -17.57
CA LEU A 124 0.26 12.08 -18.23
C LEU A 124 0.59 11.86 -19.73
N PRO A 125 0.30 12.83 -20.62
CA PRO A 125 0.55 12.66 -22.05
C PRO A 125 1.98 12.24 -22.37
N TRP A 126 2.99 12.80 -21.69
CA TRP A 126 4.40 12.50 -21.93
C TRP A 126 4.82 11.10 -21.41
N GLU A 127 4.22 10.62 -20.28
CA GLU A 127 4.46 9.26 -19.76
C GLU A 127 3.90 8.23 -20.75
N ARG A 128 2.69 8.47 -21.26
CA ARG A 128 2.06 7.62 -22.26
C ARG A 128 2.86 7.57 -23.56
N GLU A 129 3.38 8.71 -24.04
CA GLU A 129 4.23 8.78 -25.20
C GLU A 129 5.53 8.01 -24.97
N TYR A 130 6.17 8.22 -23.80
CA TYR A 130 7.38 7.50 -23.42
C TYR A 130 7.15 5.99 -23.40
N ASN A 131 6.13 5.50 -22.67
CA ASN A 131 5.82 4.08 -22.57
C ASN A 131 5.55 3.47 -23.97
N TYR A 132 4.82 4.17 -24.83
CA TYR A 132 4.57 3.73 -26.20
C TYR A 132 5.86 3.61 -27.04
N GLU A 133 6.75 4.61 -27.01
CA GLU A 133 7.99 4.61 -27.79
C GLU A 133 8.97 3.52 -27.33
N HIS A 134 8.93 3.14 -26.05
CA HIS A 134 9.80 2.15 -25.45
C HIS A 134 9.19 0.76 -25.35
N ASP A 135 7.89 0.58 -25.64
CA ASP A 135 7.22 -0.72 -25.60
C ASP A 135 7.94 -1.76 -26.47
N ASN A 136 8.15 -2.96 -25.94
CA ASN A 136 8.91 -4.02 -26.61
C ASN A 136 8.36 -4.39 -28.00
N ASN A 137 7.04 -4.23 -28.23
CA ASN A 137 6.39 -4.56 -29.49
C ASN A 137 6.55 -3.43 -30.54
N HIS A 138 6.82 -2.20 -30.09
CA HIS A 138 6.87 -1.02 -30.97
C HIS A 138 8.22 -0.31 -30.92
N CYS A 139 9.06 -0.64 -29.98
CA CYS A 139 10.29 0.06 -29.59
C CYS A 139 10.97 0.88 -30.68
N THR A 140 10.73 2.18 -30.67
CA THR A 140 11.34 3.15 -31.58
C THR A 140 12.52 3.88 -30.94
N VAL A 141 12.55 3.92 -29.59
CA VAL A 141 13.57 4.59 -28.78
C VAL A 141 14.10 3.61 -27.74
N LYS A 142 15.41 3.56 -27.55
CA LYS A 142 16.04 2.73 -26.52
C LYS A 142 16.07 3.46 -25.16
N PRO A 143 16.01 2.73 -24.04
CA PRO A 143 15.98 1.26 -23.89
C PRO A 143 14.59 0.69 -24.13
N CYS A 144 14.49 -0.42 -24.86
CA CYS A 144 13.22 -1.11 -25.09
C CYS A 144 12.74 -1.81 -23.81
N GLY A 145 11.45 -1.73 -23.55
CA GLY A 145 10.81 -2.30 -22.35
C GLY A 145 10.91 -1.42 -21.11
N ALA A 146 11.48 -0.21 -21.25
CA ALA A 146 11.45 0.76 -20.16
C ALA A 146 10.09 1.46 -20.10
N GLU A 147 9.59 1.68 -18.91
CA GLU A 147 8.28 2.31 -18.70
C GLU A 147 8.21 3.08 -17.39
N PHE A 148 7.34 4.07 -17.36
CA PHE A 148 6.78 4.62 -16.13
C PHE A 148 5.57 3.80 -15.75
N ALA A 149 5.50 3.36 -14.51
CA ALA A 149 4.41 2.57 -13.96
C ALA A 149 3.83 3.29 -12.73
N MET A 150 2.57 3.02 -12.40
CA MET A 150 1.94 3.57 -11.21
C MET A 150 1.35 2.45 -10.36
N TRP A 151 1.87 2.29 -9.15
CA TRP A 151 1.28 1.41 -8.16
C TRP A 151 0.34 2.16 -7.23
N ASP A 152 -0.62 1.45 -6.71
CA ASP A 152 -1.63 1.96 -5.81
C ASP A 152 -1.07 2.27 -4.41
N GLY A 153 -1.87 2.99 -3.64
CA GLY A 153 -1.68 3.33 -2.25
C GLY A 153 -3.03 3.49 -1.55
N PRO A 154 -3.03 4.07 -0.34
CA PRO A 154 -4.24 4.29 0.44
C PRO A 154 -5.33 5.03 -0.33
N VAL A 155 -6.58 4.71 0.02
CA VAL A 155 -7.78 5.34 -0.55
C VAL A 155 -8.52 6.10 0.54
N ILE A 156 -8.82 7.37 0.32
CA ILE A 156 -9.52 8.25 1.27
C ILE A 156 -10.79 8.79 0.65
N ASN A 157 -11.92 8.51 1.28
CA ASN A 157 -13.22 9.08 0.92
C ASN A 157 -13.43 10.42 1.63
N ASP A 158 -13.28 11.53 0.91
CA ASP A 158 -13.54 12.89 1.40
C ASP A 158 -14.98 13.31 1.02
N THR A 159 -15.94 12.76 1.74
CA THR A 159 -17.37 12.99 1.48
C THR A 159 -17.78 14.45 1.63
N ALA A 160 -17.12 15.20 2.54
CA ALA A 160 -17.42 16.60 2.78
C ALA A 160 -17.11 17.48 1.55
N ARG A 161 -16.17 17.04 0.69
CA ARG A 161 -15.73 17.77 -0.51
C ARG A 161 -16.09 17.01 -1.79
N ASN A 162 -16.92 15.96 -1.69
CA ASN A 162 -17.40 15.17 -2.82
C ASN A 162 -16.25 14.67 -3.70
N ARG A 163 -15.18 14.16 -3.07
CA ARG A 163 -13.99 13.63 -3.77
C ARG A 163 -13.44 12.37 -3.11
N VAL A 164 -12.70 11.58 -3.89
CA VAL A 164 -11.90 10.46 -3.40
C VAL A 164 -10.44 10.73 -3.72
N LEU A 165 -9.57 10.53 -2.75
CA LEU A 165 -8.13 10.64 -2.90
C LEU A 165 -7.55 9.24 -3.05
N PHE A 166 -6.79 9.02 -4.12
CA PHE A 166 -6.07 7.79 -4.41
C PHE A 166 -4.57 8.09 -4.34
N TYR A 167 -3.90 7.58 -3.34
CA TYR A 167 -2.46 7.66 -3.27
C TYR A 167 -1.84 6.74 -4.33
N TYR A 168 -0.66 7.10 -4.83
CA TYR A 168 0.05 6.28 -5.79
C TYR A 168 1.57 6.48 -5.71
N TYR A 169 2.31 5.43 -6.06
CA TYR A 169 3.73 5.51 -6.39
C TYR A 169 3.90 5.63 -7.89
N GLU A 170 4.80 6.50 -8.34
CA GLU A 170 5.30 6.49 -9.70
C GLU A 170 6.67 5.82 -9.73
N LEU A 171 6.81 4.85 -10.58
CA LEU A 171 7.99 4.00 -10.72
C LEU A 171 8.56 4.13 -12.13
N TYR A 172 9.86 3.86 -12.25
CA TYR A 172 10.54 3.67 -13.52
C TYR A 172 11.18 2.28 -13.55
N ARG A 173 10.86 1.47 -14.54
CA ARG A 173 11.25 0.05 -14.59
C ARG A 173 11.55 -0.44 -16.02
N GLY A 174 11.98 -1.69 -16.17
CA GLY A 174 12.19 -2.36 -17.45
C GLY A 174 13.52 -2.00 -18.14
N VAL A 175 14.39 -1.22 -17.52
CA VAL A 175 15.68 -0.85 -18.11
C VAL A 175 16.62 -2.06 -18.11
N PRO A 176 17.27 -2.42 -19.25
CA PRO A 176 18.25 -3.50 -19.31
C PRO A 176 19.38 -3.31 -18.30
N GLY A 177 19.60 -4.32 -17.46
CA GLY A 177 20.60 -4.29 -16.38
C GLY A 177 20.09 -3.74 -15.04
N MET A 178 18.90 -3.20 -15.00
CA MET A 178 18.18 -2.86 -13.77
C MET A 178 17.57 -4.13 -13.16
N ASN A 179 17.76 -4.33 -11.86
CA ASN A 179 17.17 -5.45 -11.11
C ASN A 179 15.95 -4.96 -10.33
N GLY A 180 14.85 -4.66 -11.04
CA GLY A 180 13.63 -4.17 -10.43
C GLY A 180 13.21 -2.79 -10.97
N TRP A 181 12.91 -1.88 -10.08
CA TRP A 181 12.44 -0.53 -10.40
C TRP A 181 13.15 0.52 -9.53
N ASP A 182 13.11 1.78 -9.98
CA ASP A 182 13.42 2.95 -9.18
C ASP A 182 12.11 3.70 -8.87
N THR A 183 11.92 4.13 -7.64
CA THR A 183 10.82 5.02 -7.26
C THR A 183 11.10 6.42 -7.79
N VAL A 184 10.18 6.96 -8.59
CA VAL A 184 10.21 8.36 -9.04
C VAL A 184 9.66 9.27 -7.96
N GLY A 185 8.64 8.81 -7.25
CA GLY A 185 8.03 9.50 -6.12
C GLY A 185 6.62 9.01 -5.84
N ALA A 186 5.91 9.74 -4.97
CA ALA A 186 4.53 9.46 -4.60
C ALA A 186 3.65 10.71 -4.72
N GLY A 187 2.39 10.51 -5.13
CA GLY A 187 1.41 11.57 -5.31
C GLY A 187 0.00 11.15 -4.89
N ILE A 188 -0.95 12.06 -5.03
CA ILE A 188 -2.36 11.83 -4.74
C ILE A 188 -3.20 12.17 -5.96
N ALA A 189 -3.77 11.15 -6.61
CA ALA A 189 -4.78 11.33 -7.64
C ALA A 189 -6.14 11.62 -7.00
N VAL A 190 -6.97 12.39 -7.70
CA VAL A 190 -8.27 12.84 -7.18
C VAL A 190 -9.37 12.42 -8.14
N TYR A 191 -10.37 11.75 -7.62
CA TYR A 191 -11.63 11.53 -8.31
C TYR A 191 -12.66 12.55 -7.85
N THR A 192 -13.33 13.18 -8.80
CA THR A 192 -14.61 13.86 -8.58
C THR A 192 -15.64 13.41 -9.64
N PRO A 193 -16.95 13.49 -9.37
CA PRO A 193 -17.96 13.15 -10.38
C PRO A 193 -17.84 13.96 -11.68
N GLU A 194 -17.30 15.18 -11.59
CA GLU A 194 -17.19 16.12 -12.72
C GLU A 194 -15.97 15.80 -13.61
N THR A 195 -14.88 15.37 -13.04
CA THR A 195 -13.59 15.22 -13.76
C THR A 195 -13.17 13.79 -13.99
N GLY A 196 -13.76 12.81 -13.26
CA GLY A 196 -13.20 11.49 -13.13
C GLY A 196 -11.90 11.53 -12.32
N ILE A 197 -11.03 10.53 -12.51
CA ILE A 197 -9.74 10.48 -11.82
C ILE A 197 -8.72 11.34 -12.57
N THR A 198 -8.04 12.23 -11.85
CA THR A 198 -7.01 13.12 -12.36
C THR A 198 -5.78 13.11 -11.44
N ARG A 199 -4.62 13.44 -11.98
CA ARG A 199 -3.39 13.68 -11.21
C ARG A 199 -3.14 15.19 -11.19
N PRO A 200 -3.51 15.90 -10.11
CA PRO A 200 -3.35 17.34 -10.02
C PRO A 200 -1.88 17.75 -9.89
N ILE A 201 -1.61 19.03 -10.14
CA ILE A 201 -0.29 19.60 -9.87
C ILE A 201 -0.21 19.90 -8.38
N GLU A 202 0.59 19.14 -7.66
CA GLU A 202 0.76 19.20 -6.19
C GLU A 202 2.03 19.94 -5.79
N ASN A 203 3.05 19.91 -6.68
CA ASN A 203 4.35 20.54 -6.48
C ASN A 203 4.74 21.40 -7.70
N PRO A 204 4.14 22.60 -7.84
CA PRO A 204 4.41 23.48 -8.97
C PRO A 204 5.89 23.87 -9.05
N GLY A 205 6.49 23.73 -10.23
CA GLY A 205 7.89 24.06 -10.48
C GLY A 205 8.86 22.89 -10.26
N SER A 206 8.39 21.75 -9.75
CA SER A 206 9.13 20.49 -9.75
C SER A 206 9.26 19.91 -11.16
N ARG A 207 10.24 19.01 -11.37
CA ARG A 207 10.34 18.20 -12.59
C ARG A 207 9.21 17.14 -12.66
N THR A 208 8.66 16.77 -11.52
CA THR A 208 7.56 15.84 -11.35
C THR A 208 6.40 16.57 -10.65
N PRO A 209 5.69 17.46 -11.35
CA PRO A 209 4.76 18.40 -10.70
C PRO A 209 3.51 17.73 -10.11
N THR A 210 3.20 16.51 -10.50
CA THR A 210 2.09 15.69 -9.98
C THR A 210 2.48 14.80 -8.80
N LEU A 211 3.72 14.91 -8.31
CA LEU A 211 4.20 14.16 -7.15
C LEU A 211 4.42 15.11 -5.97
N MET A 212 3.87 14.74 -4.82
CA MET A 212 4.07 15.43 -3.56
C MET A 212 5.48 15.17 -3.01
N TRP A 213 5.89 13.90 -3.04
CA TRP A 213 7.17 13.43 -2.52
C TRP A 213 7.99 12.86 -3.68
N GLY A 214 9.22 13.33 -3.83
CA GLY A 214 10.15 12.84 -4.86
C GLY A 214 10.92 11.61 -4.37
N SER A 215 11.70 11.00 -5.25
CA SER A 215 12.43 9.74 -5.01
C SER A 215 13.46 9.76 -3.85
N LYS A 216 13.76 10.94 -3.30
CA LYS A 216 14.69 11.11 -2.17
C LYS A 216 13.99 11.54 -0.89
N ASP A 217 12.71 11.81 -0.98
CA ASP A 217 11.88 12.21 0.13
C ASP A 217 11.26 10.95 0.75
N GLU A 218 10.87 11.04 2.01
CA GLU A 218 10.03 10.01 2.60
C GLU A 218 8.66 10.09 1.97
N ASP A 219 8.22 9.01 1.35
CA ASP A 219 6.93 8.92 0.71
C ASP A 219 5.88 8.46 1.73
N PHE A 220 4.98 9.35 2.12
CA PHE A 220 3.91 9.07 3.07
C PHE A 220 2.73 8.37 2.38
N ASN A 221 2.99 7.19 1.79
CA ASN A 221 2.07 6.44 0.94
C ASN A 221 1.80 5.00 1.40
N SER A 222 2.30 4.56 2.57
CA SER A 222 2.11 3.18 3.03
C SER A 222 0.82 2.96 3.81
N GLY A 223 0.11 4.02 4.20
CA GLY A 223 -1.17 3.99 4.91
C GLY A 223 -1.73 5.37 5.12
N ALA A 224 -3.04 5.52 5.24
CA ALA A 224 -3.68 6.81 5.53
C ALA A 224 -4.96 6.65 6.36
N LEU A 225 -5.27 7.66 7.18
CA LEU A 225 -6.41 7.69 8.07
C LEU A 225 -6.93 9.12 8.22
N VAL A 226 -8.25 9.30 8.24
CA VAL A 226 -8.88 10.59 8.56
C VAL A 226 -9.47 10.55 9.96
N VAL A 227 -9.11 11.54 10.77
CA VAL A 227 -9.66 11.75 12.12
C VAL A 227 -10.00 13.24 12.26
N ASP A 228 -11.26 13.56 12.55
CA ASP A 228 -11.72 14.95 12.79
C ASP A 228 -11.30 15.94 11.67
N ASP A 229 -11.49 15.55 10.40
CA ASP A 229 -11.12 16.31 9.19
C ASP A 229 -9.60 16.59 9.08
N VAL A 230 -8.77 15.81 9.77
CA VAL A 230 -7.31 15.78 9.63
C VAL A 230 -6.91 14.45 8.97
N LEU A 231 -6.17 14.54 7.88
CA LEU A 231 -5.58 13.40 7.19
C LEU A 231 -4.22 13.10 7.80
N TYR A 232 -4.03 11.87 8.26
CA TYR A 232 -2.76 11.30 8.69
C TYR A 232 -2.29 10.34 7.63
N SER A 233 -1.04 10.49 7.19
CA SER A 233 -0.40 9.58 6.22
C SER A 233 0.87 8.98 6.81
N TYR A 234 1.06 7.70 6.58
CA TYR A 234 2.18 6.93 7.09
C TYR A 234 3.16 6.67 5.95
N GLY A 235 4.43 6.99 6.19
CA GLY A 235 5.54 6.67 5.31
C GLY A 235 6.49 5.73 6.02
N CYS A 236 6.97 4.69 5.33
CA CYS A 236 7.85 3.71 5.92
C CYS A 236 9.15 3.66 5.10
N VAL A 237 10.23 4.15 5.71
CA VAL A 237 11.56 4.15 5.09
C VAL A 237 12.23 2.83 5.40
N GLY A 238 12.45 2.05 4.37
CA GLY A 238 12.96 0.70 4.52
C GLY A 238 14.47 0.58 4.35
N GLY A 239 15.08 -0.17 5.30
CA GLY A 239 16.18 -1.04 4.94
C GLY A 239 15.62 -2.39 4.56
N PHE A 240 16.39 -3.22 3.90
CA PHE A 240 16.01 -4.56 3.42
C PHE A 240 15.33 -5.49 4.46
N LEU A 241 15.40 -5.19 5.75
CA LEU A 241 14.89 -6.05 6.83
C LEU A 241 13.91 -5.36 7.78
N VAL A 242 13.84 -4.02 7.80
CA VAL A 242 13.05 -3.28 8.78
C VAL A 242 12.60 -1.96 8.17
N ASP A 243 11.30 -1.75 8.13
CA ASP A 243 10.72 -0.49 7.70
C ASP A 243 10.41 0.39 8.92
N ASN A 244 11.09 1.53 9.03
CA ASN A 244 10.85 2.51 10.07
C ASN A 244 9.75 3.46 9.61
N CYS A 245 8.59 3.40 10.24
CA CYS A 245 7.45 4.18 9.83
C CYS A 245 7.37 5.50 10.60
N GLN A 246 7.01 6.53 9.88
CA GLN A 246 6.78 7.90 10.33
C GLN A 246 5.34 8.29 10.00
N VAL A 247 4.90 9.44 10.51
CA VAL A 247 3.56 9.97 10.20
C VAL A 247 3.63 11.45 9.91
N ALA A 248 2.93 11.84 8.84
CA ALA A 248 2.62 13.22 8.50
C ALA A 248 1.12 13.48 8.65
N ARG A 249 0.74 14.75 8.77
CA ARG A 249 -0.66 15.16 8.80
C ARG A 249 -0.91 16.49 8.10
N VAL A 250 -2.16 16.67 7.67
CA VAL A 250 -2.65 17.89 7.04
C VAL A 250 -4.16 18.02 7.31
N PRO A 251 -4.75 19.22 7.39
CA PRO A 251 -6.20 19.36 7.26
C PRO A 251 -6.66 18.70 5.95
N LEU A 252 -7.70 17.85 5.98
CA LEU A 252 -8.12 17.10 4.79
C LEU A 252 -8.47 18.02 3.61
N ALA A 253 -8.94 19.24 3.89
CA ALA A 253 -9.19 20.28 2.88
C ALA A 253 -7.93 20.60 2.05
N ASP A 254 -6.78 20.61 2.69
CA ASP A 254 -5.48 21.01 2.15
C ASP A 254 -4.62 19.81 1.71
N ALA A 255 -5.20 18.61 1.59
CA ALA A 255 -4.47 17.36 1.31
C ALA A 255 -3.54 17.45 0.08
N LEU A 256 -3.88 18.29 -0.91
CA LEU A 256 -3.12 18.46 -2.16
C LEU A 256 -2.11 19.61 -2.11
N ASP A 257 -1.96 20.29 -0.99
CA ASP A 257 -0.98 21.37 -0.81
C ASP A 257 0.16 20.89 0.09
N ILE A 258 1.28 20.47 -0.52
CA ILE A 258 2.45 19.96 0.22
C ILE A 258 2.96 20.96 1.26
N THR A 259 2.75 22.25 1.09
CA THR A 259 3.21 23.30 2.02
C THR A 259 2.43 23.34 3.33
N LYS A 260 1.30 22.64 3.41
CA LYS A 260 0.43 22.56 4.60
C LYS A 260 0.69 21.33 5.45
N TRP A 261 1.45 20.39 4.91
CA TRP A 261 1.78 19.17 5.63
C TRP A 261 2.73 19.44 6.79
N THR A 262 2.52 18.71 7.88
CA THR A 262 3.38 18.69 9.04
C THR A 262 3.74 17.26 9.42
N TYR A 263 4.93 17.08 9.95
CA TYR A 263 5.58 15.80 10.21
C TYR A 263 5.78 15.63 11.70
N TYR A 264 5.50 14.46 12.25
CA TYR A 264 5.62 14.22 13.67
C TYR A 264 7.08 14.18 14.11
N ALA A 265 7.47 15.14 14.95
CA ALA A 265 8.85 15.32 15.41
C ALA A 265 9.10 14.79 16.85
N GLY A 266 8.16 13.99 17.37
CA GLY A 266 8.24 13.46 18.74
C GLY A 266 7.68 14.41 19.80
N ASN A 267 7.42 13.88 21.01
CA ASN A 267 6.94 14.66 22.17
C ASN A 267 5.72 15.54 21.85
N ASP A 268 4.75 14.99 21.11
CA ASP A 268 3.54 15.69 20.62
C ASP A 268 3.81 16.98 19.82
N THR A 269 5.00 17.08 19.21
CA THR A 269 5.37 18.22 18.34
C THR A 269 5.28 17.84 16.86
N TRP A 270 5.01 18.85 16.03
CA TRP A 270 4.89 18.72 14.58
C TRP A 270 5.73 19.78 13.88
N SER A 271 6.53 19.37 12.92
CA SER A 271 7.41 20.24 12.13
C SER A 271 6.90 20.39 10.70
N THR A 272 7.18 21.51 10.07
CA THR A 272 6.97 21.68 8.62
C THR A 272 8.12 21.13 7.79
N ASN A 273 9.23 20.71 8.43
CA ASN A 273 10.36 20.10 7.75
C ASN A 273 10.23 18.56 7.82
N PRO A 274 10.11 17.84 6.69
CA PRO A 274 9.97 16.38 6.68
C PRO A 274 11.17 15.65 7.32
N THR A 275 12.38 16.22 7.27
CA THR A 275 13.57 15.60 7.87
C THR A 275 13.56 15.56 9.40
N ASP A 276 12.65 16.28 10.06
CA ASP A 276 12.45 16.24 11.50
C ASP A 276 11.55 15.08 11.95
N ALA A 277 10.95 14.36 11.00
CA ALA A 277 10.07 13.24 11.30
C ALA A 277 10.80 12.12 12.05
N VAL A 278 10.16 11.57 13.08
CA VAL A 278 10.72 10.48 13.89
C VAL A 278 9.99 9.17 13.64
N THR A 279 10.71 8.06 13.78
CA THR A 279 10.11 6.72 13.72
C THR A 279 9.11 6.55 14.86
N ILE A 280 7.89 6.14 14.52
CA ILE A 280 6.80 5.88 15.48
C ILE A 280 6.55 4.39 15.70
N PHE A 281 6.80 3.54 14.70
CA PHE A 281 6.78 2.08 14.80
C PHE A 281 7.61 1.45 13.67
N GLN A 282 7.86 0.14 13.79
CA GLN A 282 8.39 -0.66 12.70
C GLN A 282 7.22 -1.32 11.97
N GLY A 283 7.12 -1.03 10.68
CA GLY A 283 5.95 -1.33 9.87
C GLY A 283 6.00 -2.63 9.11
N GLY A 284 5.01 -2.80 8.27
CA GLY A 284 4.85 -3.93 7.38
C GLY A 284 5.42 -3.69 5.99
N ALA A 285 5.58 -4.78 5.26
CA ALA A 285 5.98 -4.77 3.87
C ALA A 285 4.89 -4.13 3.01
N ALA A 286 5.19 -2.98 2.45
CA ALA A 286 4.42 -2.16 1.52
C ALA A 286 3.13 -1.52 2.06
N ALA A 287 2.41 -2.11 3.03
CA ALA A 287 1.16 -1.55 3.55
C ALA A 287 1.18 -1.41 5.07
N ASN A 288 0.69 -0.27 5.57
CA ASN A 288 0.53 0.04 6.98
C ASN A 288 -0.78 0.81 7.21
N GLN A 289 -1.90 0.21 6.80
CA GLN A 289 -3.21 0.83 6.88
C GLN A 289 -3.71 0.89 8.32
N VAL A 290 -3.53 2.02 8.96
CA VAL A 290 -4.01 2.29 10.31
C VAL A 290 -5.51 2.61 10.28
N PHE A 291 -6.24 2.09 11.26
CA PHE A 291 -7.67 2.36 11.44
C PHE A 291 -8.02 2.51 12.93
N TYR A 292 -9.17 3.13 13.21
CA TYR A 292 -9.69 3.20 14.58
C TYR A 292 -10.63 2.04 14.87
N ASN A 293 -10.32 1.28 15.92
CA ASN A 293 -11.17 0.20 16.41
C ASN A 293 -12.04 0.72 17.55
N ALA A 294 -13.30 1.01 17.26
CA ALA A 294 -14.21 1.62 18.24
C ALA A 294 -14.60 0.65 19.39
N TYR A 295 -14.59 -0.66 19.16
CA TYR A 295 -14.84 -1.66 20.22
C TYR A 295 -13.74 -1.64 21.27
N LEU A 296 -12.49 -1.54 20.85
CA LEU A 296 -11.32 -1.51 21.73
C LEU A 296 -10.98 -0.09 22.19
N GLY A 297 -11.43 0.95 21.49
CA GLY A 297 -11.12 2.35 21.78
C GLY A 297 -9.66 2.71 21.47
N VAL A 298 -9.07 2.10 20.45
CA VAL A 298 -7.67 2.29 20.06
C VAL A 298 -7.51 2.41 18.54
N TYR A 299 -6.44 3.06 18.10
CA TYR A 299 -5.93 2.93 16.74
C TYR A 299 -5.17 1.62 16.62
N MET A 300 -5.28 0.97 15.47
CA MET A 300 -4.70 -0.34 15.20
C MET A 300 -4.07 -0.36 13.81
N ASN A 301 -2.92 -1.02 13.68
CA ASN A 301 -2.34 -1.44 12.41
C ASN A 301 -2.25 -2.96 12.43
N ILE A 302 -2.78 -3.62 11.39
CA ILE A 302 -2.63 -5.05 11.13
C ILE A 302 -1.77 -5.18 9.88
N TYR A 303 -0.66 -5.90 9.96
CA TYR A 303 0.34 -5.93 8.92
C TYR A 303 1.18 -7.22 8.95
N ASN A 304 1.93 -7.50 7.90
CA ASN A 304 3.01 -8.48 7.92
C ASN A 304 4.36 -7.76 7.82
N PRO A 305 5.31 -8.02 8.74
CA PRO A 305 6.65 -7.42 8.67
C PRO A 305 7.41 -7.85 7.42
N ALA A 306 8.35 -7.03 6.96
CA ALA A 306 9.21 -7.38 5.83
C ALA A 306 9.90 -8.74 6.03
N LEU A 307 9.91 -9.57 4.99
CA LEU A 307 10.45 -10.92 4.98
C LEU A 307 9.84 -11.90 6.02
N ASN A 308 8.67 -11.56 6.55
CA ASN A 308 7.94 -12.44 7.48
C ASN A 308 6.55 -12.74 6.91
N ASN A 309 6.19 -14.00 6.86
CA ASN A 309 4.92 -14.46 6.30
C ASN A 309 3.74 -14.38 7.28
N ASP A 310 4.00 -14.12 8.55
CA ASP A 310 2.99 -14.10 9.60
C ASP A 310 2.39 -12.69 9.74
N MET A 311 1.13 -12.62 10.18
CA MET A 311 0.42 -11.37 10.44
C MET A 311 0.58 -10.94 11.89
N TYR A 312 0.84 -9.65 12.08
CA TYR A 312 0.98 -9.00 13.38
C TYR A 312 0.02 -7.83 13.52
N PHE A 313 -0.10 -7.32 14.73
CA PHE A 313 -0.79 -6.06 14.98
C PHE A 313 -0.09 -5.25 16.07
N ILE A 314 -0.33 -3.95 16.03
CA ILE A 314 0.06 -2.97 17.06
C ILE A 314 -1.14 -2.06 17.35
N VAL A 315 -1.16 -1.46 18.54
CA VAL A 315 -2.22 -0.55 18.97
C VAL A 315 -1.66 0.72 19.60
N SER A 316 -2.41 1.82 19.49
CA SER A 316 -2.07 3.12 20.08
C SER A 316 -3.32 3.88 20.51
N GLN A 317 -3.18 4.86 21.42
CA GLN A 317 -4.26 5.79 21.79
C GLN A 317 -4.39 6.96 20.81
N THR A 318 -3.37 7.23 20.02
CA THR A 318 -3.35 8.31 19.02
C THR A 318 -2.85 7.79 17.67
N PRO A 319 -3.14 8.44 16.54
CA PRO A 319 -2.59 8.05 15.24
C PRO A 319 -1.05 8.09 15.16
N TRP A 320 -0.40 8.85 16.01
CA TRP A 320 1.06 9.03 16.01
C TRP A 320 1.79 8.27 17.13
N GLY A 321 1.10 7.47 17.93
CA GLY A 321 1.70 6.68 18.99
C GLY A 321 1.54 7.29 20.40
N PRO A 322 2.19 6.73 21.42
CA PRO A 322 3.10 5.59 21.31
C PRO A 322 2.38 4.28 20.96
N TRP A 323 3.01 3.51 20.10
CA TRP A 323 2.49 2.21 19.66
C TRP A 323 2.95 1.07 20.56
N SER A 324 2.13 0.06 20.73
CA SER A 324 2.49 -1.17 21.44
C SER A 324 3.59 -1.94 20.68
N LYS A 325 4.18 -2.92 21.36
CA LYS A 325 5.05 -3.88 20.67
C LYS A 325 4.25 -4.72 19.67
N PRO A 326 4.85 -5.15 18.55
CA PRO A 326 4.25 -6.08 17.63
C PRO A 326 3.79 -7.37 18.34
N THR A 327 2.55 -7.75 18.10
CA THR A 327 1.94 -8.97 18.64
C THR A 327 1.52 -9.85 17.48
N LEU A 328 1.91 -11.13 17.51
CA LEU A 328 1.50 -12.10 16.50
C LEU A 328 -0.03 -12.23 16.50
N LEU A 329 -0.64 -12.01 15.34
CA LEU A 329 -2.08 -12.14 15.14
C LEU A 329 -2.42 -13.56 14.68
N PHE A 330 -1.78 -14.02 13.61
CA PHE A 330 -1.87 -15.39 13.10
C PHE A 330 -0.70 -15.71 12.18
N LYS A 331 -0.50 -17.01 11.93
CA LYS A 331 0.47 -17.47 10.95
C LYS A 331 -0.13 -17.40 9.56
N GLY A 332 0.57 -16.73 8.65
CA GLY A 332 0.21 -16.71 7.25
C GLY A 332 0.49 -18.05 6.55
N GLU A 333 -0.16 -18.27 5.41
CA GLU A 333 0.11 -19.42 4.57
C GLU A 333 1.53 -19.36 4.02
N THR A 334 2.14 -20.54 3.74
CA THR A 334 3.47 -20.59 3.16
C THR A 334 3.42 -20.20 1.69
N PRO A 335 4.07 -19.10 1.28
CA PRO A 335 4.01 -18.65 -0.10
C PRO A 335 4.82 -19.56 -1.04
N TYR A 336 4.66 -19.32 -2.35
CA TYR A 336 5.47 -19.94 -3.38
C TYR A 336 6.97 -19.81 -3.07
N LYS A 337 7.73 -20.86 -3.39
CA LYS A 337 9.16 -20.95 -3.06
C LYS A 337 9.95 -19.73 -3.58
N GLY A 338 10.58 -19.01 -2.67
CA GLY A 338 11.40 -17.84 -2.95
C GLY A 338 10.63 -16.53 -2.93
N SER A 339 9.32 -16.57 -2.60
CA SER A 339 8.46 -15.40 -2.37
C SER A 339 8.20 -15.20 -0.87
N VAL A 340 7.56 -14.09 -0.54
CA VAL A 340 7.09 -13.74 0.80
C VAL A 340 5.66 -13.20 0.72
N ASN A 341 4.90 -13.35 1.80
CA ASN A 341 3.61 -12.65 1.94
C ASN A 341 3.88 -11.17 2.22
N TYR A 342 3.02 -10.29 1.71
CA TYR A 342 3.18 -8.84 1.86
C TYR A 342 1.83 -8.12 1.81
N THR A 343 1.82 -6.80 1.96
CA THR A 343 0.62 -5.94 1.99
C THR A 343 -0.49 -6.42 2.91
N GLY A 344 -0.11 -7.02 4.05
CA GLY A 344 -1.07 -7.45 5.06
C GLY A 344 -1.80 -6.26 5.65
N GLN A 345 -3.15 -6.31 5.70
CA GLN A 345 -3.96 -5.24 6.26
C GLN A 345 -5.35 -5.70 6.69
N ALA A 346 -6.01 -4.85 7.48
CA ALA A 346 -7.43 -4.99 7.79
C ALA A 346 -8.28 -4.16 6.84
N HIS A 347 -9.48 -4.66 6.54
CA HIS A 347 -10.51 -3.96 5.77
C HIS A 347 -11.60 -3.47 6.72
N ALA A 348 -11.38 -2.29 7.30
CA ALA A 348 -12.20 -1.76 8.39
C ALA A 348 -13.67 -1.54 8.02
N GLU A 349 -13.98 -1.38 6.74
CA GLU A 349 -15.33 -1.22 6.20
C GLU A 349 -16.20 -2.48 6.33
N PHE A 350 -15.59 -3.66 6.50
CA PHE A 350 -16.29 -4.91 6.78
C PHE A 350 -16.42 -5.23 8.26
N ALA A 351 -15.82 -4.43 9.14
CA ALA A 351 -15.79 -4.71 10.57
C ALA A 351 -17.19 -4.84 11.17
N GLN A 352 -17.36 -5.77 12.09
CA GLN A 352 -18.63 -6.00 12.80
C GLN A 352 -18.47 -5.77 14.31
N GLY A 353 -19.59 -5.47 14.98
CA GLY A 353 -19.58 -5.24 16.42
C GLY A 353 -18.70 -4.04 16.83
N ASN A 354 -18.74 -2.93 16.07
CA ASN A 354 -17.89 -1.74 16.25
C ASN A 354 -16.37 -2.06 16.17
N GLY A 355 -15.99 -3.09 15.45
CA GLY A 355 -14.60 -3.50 15.31
C GLY A 355 -14.20 -4.69 16.18
N GLN A 356 -15.13 -5.30 16.93
CA GLN A 356 -14.85 -6.54 17.64
C GLN A 356 -14.41 -7.64 16.68
N THR A 357 -15.11 -7.76 15.54
CA THR A 357 -14.72 -8.64 14.44
C THR A 357 -14.08 -7.80 13.34
N GLN A 358 -12.87 -8.18 12.94
CA GLN A 358 -12.12 -7.60 11.84
C GLN A 358 -11.90 -8.63 10.75
N TYR A 359 -11.70 -8.17 9.54
CA TYR A 359 -11.35 -8.99 8.39
C TYR A 359 -10.04 -8.49 7.83
N ALA A 360 -9.08 -9.38 7.65
CA ALA A 360 -7.75 -9.06 7.17
C ALA A 360 -7.40 -9.91 5.95
N THR A 361 -6.64 -9.34 5.04
CA THR A 361 -6.04 -10.03 3.90
C THR A 361 -4.54 -9.76 3.84
N TYR A 362 -3.85 -10.51 3.00
CA TYR A 362 -2.47 -10.28 2.60
C TYR A 362 -2.27 -10.81 1.18
N ALA A 363 -1.33 -10.25 0.44
CA ALA A 363 -0.92 -10.80 -0.85
C ALA A 363 -0.14 -12.10 -0.60
N HIS A 364 -0.58 -13.18 -1.24
CA HIS A 364 -0.05 -14.53 -1.07
C HIS A 364 0.39 -15.08 -2.43
N PRO A 365 1.68 -15.01 -2.77
CA PRO A 365 2.20 -15.62 -3.98
C PRO A 365 1.99 -17.14 -3.99
N THR A 366 1.25 -17.64 -4.98
CA THR A 366 0.95 -19.07 -5.18
C THR A 366 1.74 -19.69 -6.34
N GLY A 367 2.38 -18.83 -7.15
CA GLY A 367 3.18 -19.23 -8.30
C GLY A 367 3.86 -18.05 -8.98
N PHE A 368 4.49 -18.27 -10.13
CA PHE A 368 5.03 -17.19 -10.92
C PHE A 368 3.90 -16.33 -11.47
N LEU A 369 3.87 -15.04 -11.12
CA LEU A 369 2.80 -14.07 -11.46
C LEU A 369 1.39 -14.54 -11.05
N ARG A 370 1.31 -15.32 -9.97
CA ARG A 370 0.02 -15.78 -9.42
C ARG A 370 -0.03 -15.48 -7.95
N GLU A 371 -1.08 -14.78 -7.58
CA GLU A 371 -1.31 -14.36 -6.20
C GLU A 371 -2.77 -14.53 -5.82
N ASP A 372 -2.97 -15.02 -4.62
CA ASP A 372 -4.25 -15.06 -3.95
C ASP A 372 -4.29 -14.01 -2.83
N LEU A 373 -5.49 -13.68 -2.38
CA LEU A 373 -5.73 -12.83 -1.21
C LEU A 373 -6.45 -13.66 -0.14
N PRO A 374 -5.73 -14.41 0.72
CA PRO A 374 -6.36 -15.14 1.81
C PRO A 374 -7.11 -14.17 2.72
N LEU A 375 -8.36 -14.51 3.03
CA LEU A 375 -9.24 -13.74 3.91
C LEU A 375 -9.33 -14.41 5.27
N VAL A 376 -9.08 -13.64 6.32
CA VAL A 376 -9.10 -14.14 7.69
C VAL A 376 -9.99 -13.26 8.56
N GLN A 377 -10.93 -13.87 9.26
CA GLN A 377 -11.73 -13.23 10.29
C GLN A 377 -10.98 -13.29 11.63
N VAL A 378 -10.90 -12.17 12.32
CA VAL A 378 -10.29 -12.04 13.64
C VAL A 378 -11.29 -11.46 14.61
N VAL A 379 -11.48 -12.10 15.75
CA VAL A 379 -12.34 -11.60 16.84
C VAL A 379 -11.47 -11.17 18.02
N PHE A 380 -11.62 -9.91 18.43
CA PHE A 380 -10.88 -9.34 19.54
C PHE A 380 -11.70 -9.34 20.83
N GLY A 381 -11.00 -9.46 21.98
CA GLY A 381 -11.50 -9.23 23.33
C GLY A 381 -10.79 -8.05 24.00
N LYS A 382 -11.50 -7.40 24.92
CA LYS A 382 -10.94 -6.33 25.76
C LYS A 382 -10.01 -6.90 26.81
#